data_2f9f13297c6fbe926fd33e37cf94994c
#
_entry.id   2f9f13297c6fbe926fd33e37cf94994c
#
_cell.length_a   1.000
_cell.length_b   1.000
_cell.length_c   1.000
_cell.angle_alpha   90.00
_cell.angle_beta   90.00
_cell.angle_gamma   90.00
#
_symmetry.space_group_name_H-M   'P 1'
#
loop_
_entity.id
_entity.type
_entity.pdbx_description
1 polymer ?
#
loop_
_entity_poly.entity_id
_entity_poly.type
_entity_poly.pdbx_seq_one_letter_code
_entity_poly.pdbx_strand_id
1 'polypeptide(L)'
;MMSSNHSEVSAELSLGLVGPEHMIVPLTASLSYRSADPYAIRMAFHVGTDEPVEWTFARDLLTAALHSREGDGDVQAWPSAAPGDLAAGGAQDGATTGHSILNIAMSSPFGQAHFEMSAQAIEQFLQRTYQVVPVGQETGYLDFDAELTELLSQA
;
A
#
# COMPACT_ATOMS: atom_id res chain seq x y z
N MET A 1 -13.05 -14.18 -25.98
CA MET A 1 -12.71 -13.87 -25.50
C MET A 1 -12.52 -13.98 -24.51
N MET A 2 -12.26 -14.36 -24.05
CA MET A 2 -12.17 -14.33 -23.14
C MET A 2 -11.75 -13.64 -22.59
N SER A 3 -11.93 -13.40 -22.48
CA SER A 3 -11.47 -12.46 -21.89
C SER A 3 -11.07 -12.66 -20.63
N SER A 4 -10.09 -12.22 -20.26
CA SER A 4 -9.72 -12.37 -18.96
C SER A 4 -10.56 -11.50 -18.14
N ASN A 5 -11.00 -11.98 -17.06
CA ASN A 5 -11.70 -11.15 -16.13
C ASN A 5 -10.74 -10.45 -15.21
N HIS A 6 -9.50 -10.34 -15.61
CA HIS A 6 -8.51 -9.69 -14.75
C HIS A 6 -8.60 -8.18 -14.90
N SER A 7 -8.69 -7.50 -13.81
CA SER A 7 -8.71 -6.05 -13.80
C SER A 7 -7.51 -5.52 -13.05
N GLU A 8 -7.10 -4.33 -13.40
CA GLU A 8 -5.95 -3.71 -12.75
C GLU A 8 -6.31 -2.31 -12.33
N VAL A 9 -5.86 -1.90 -11.15
CA VAL A 9 -6.02 -0.53 -10.64
C VAL A 9 -4.63 0.01 -10.45
N SER A 10 -4.37 1.21 -10.93
CA SER A 10 -3.07 1.82 -10.74
C SER A 10 -3.22 3.29 -10.40
N ALA A 11 -2.23 3.83 -9.75
CA ALA A 11 -2.23 5.23 -9.35
C ALA A 11 -0.80 5.66 -9.10
N GLU A 12 -0.58 6.96 -9.14
CA GLU A 12 0.70 7.52 -8.75
C GLU A 12 0.51 8.36 -7.51
N LEU A 13 1.52 8.41 -6.68
CA LEU A 13 1.43 9.02 -5.38
C LEU A 13 2.70 9.76 -5.08
N SER A 14 2.58 10.98 -4.61
CA SER A 14 3.73 11.71 -4.09
C SER A 14 3.87 11.40 -2.61
N LEU A 15 5.08 11.13 -2.18
CA LEU A 15 5.32 10.79 -0.80
C LEU A 15 6.67 11.32 -0.35
N GLY A 16 6.98 11.17 0.89
CA GLY A 16 8.24 11.63 1.45
C GLY A 16 9.02 10.50 2.06
N LEU A 17 10.32 10.49 1.77
CA LEU A 17 11.23 9.61 2.47
C LEU A 17 11.77 10.39 3.66
N VAL A 18 11.60 9.85 4.85
CA VAL A 18 12.01 10.52 6.06
C VAL A 18 13.48 10.21 6.31
N GLY A 19 14.30 11.22 6.25
CA GLY A 19 15.73 11.07 6.46
C GLY A 19 16.14 11.49 7.86
N PRO A 20 17.43 11.61 8.09
CA PRO A 20 17.93 12.02 9.39
C PRO A 20 17.41 13.40 9.77
N GLU A 21 17.20 13.60 11.05
CA GLU A 21 16.75 14.89 11.58
C GLU A 21 15.42 15.29 10.97
N HIS A 22 14.60 14.30 10.63
CA HIS A 22 13.26 14.54 10.10
C HIS A 22 13.27 15.30 8.77
N MET A 23 14.38 15.22 8.03
CA MET A 23 14.37 15.76 6.69
C MET A 23 13.47 14.90 5.81
N ILE A 24 12.69 15.54 4.95
CA ILE A 24 11.77 14.82 4.07
C ILE A 24 12.27 14.98 2.65
N VAL A 25 12.51 13.88 1.99
CA VAL A 25 12.91 13.89 0.58
C VAL A 25 11.71 13.50 -0.25
N PRO A 26 11.22 14.38 -1.13
CA PRO A 26 10.04 14.04 -1.90
C PRO A 26 10.34 12.97 -2.95
N LEU A 27 9.44 12.03 -3.07
CA LEU A 27 9.55 10.95 -4.03
C LEU A 27 8.21 10.72 -4.68
N THR A 28 8.20 9.94 -5.74
CA THR A 28 6.98 9.48 -6.36
C THR A 28 6.94 7.97 -6.29
N ALA A 29 5.78 7.41 -6.12
CA ALA A 29 5.60 5.97 -6.16
C ALA A 29 4.43 5.64 -7.06
N SER A 30 4.53 4.50 -7.71
CA SER A 30 3.44 3.97 -8.51
C SER A 30 2.83 2.80 -7.74
N LEU A 31 1.50 2.80 -7.63
CA LEU A 31 0.81 1.72 -6.98
C LEU A 31 0.07 0.92 -8.04
N SER A 32 0.05 -0.39 -7.87
CA SER A 32 -0.72 -1.23 -8.78
C SER A 32 -1.33 -2.39 -8.01
N TYR A 33 -2.50 -2.80 -8.46
CA TYR A 33 -3.24 -3.90 -7.87
C TYR A 33 -3.91 -4.66 -9.01
N ARG A 34 -3.81 -5.97 -8.97
CA ARG A 34 -4.43 -6.80 -10.00
C ARG A 34 -5.36 -7.81 -9.38
N SER A 35 -6.51 -8.03 -10.01
CA SER A 35 -7.45 -9.01 -9.49
C SER A 35 -6.88 -10.41 -9.54
N ALA A 36 -5.92 -10.66 -10.41
CA ALA A 36 -5.28 -11.98 -10.46
C ALA A 36 -4.40 -12.23 -9.23
N ASP A 37 -4.03 -11.17 -8.51
CA ASP A 37 -3.26 -11.30 -7.28
C ASP A 37 -3.96 -10.44 -6.22
N PRO A 38 -5.12 -10.88 -5.75
CA PRO A 38 -6.02 -10.01 -5.01
C PRO A 38 -5.59 -9.67 -3.59
N TYR A 39 -4.56 -10.31 -3.08
CA TYR A 39 -4.11 -10.03 -1.73
C TYR A 39 -3.00 -8.99 -1.67
N ALA A 40 -2.41 -8.63 -2.80
CA ALA A 40 -1.18 -7.85 -2.80
C ALA A 40 -1.32 -6.52 -3.51
N ILE A 41 -0.66 -5.50 -2.99
CA ILE A 41 -0.54 -4.22 -3.64
C ILE A 41 0.94 -4.00 -3.89
N ARG A 42 1.30 -3.65 -5.11
CA ARG A 42 2.69 -3.38 -5.47
C ARG A 42 2.92 -1.88 -5.44
N MET A 43 4.05 -1.51 -4.89
CA MET A 43 4.41 -0.11 -4.78
C MET A 43 5.83 0.03 -5.31
N ALA A 44 5.98 0.81 -6.36
CA ALA A 44 7.28 1.04 -6.98
C ALA A 44 7.73 2.44 -6.63
N PHE A 45 8.82 2.54 -5.84
CA PHE A 45 9.31 3.82 -5.37
C PHE A 45 10.38 4.31 -6.34
N HIS A 46 10.19 5.51 -6.86
CA HIS A 46 11.14 6.10 -7.80
C HIS A 46 12.12 6.95 -7.01
N VAL A 47 13.28 6.37 -6.74
CA VAL A 47 14.24 6.98 -5.83
C VAL A 47 15.40 7.61 -6.55
N GLY A 48 15.20 8.05 -7.78
CA GLY A 48 16.25 8.76 -8.47
C GLY A 48 17.15 7.90 -9.33
N THR A 49 16.88 6.63 -9.44
CA THR A 49 17.61 5.76 -10.33
C THR A 49 16.74 5.40 -11.51
N ASP A 50 17.33 4.77 -12.50
CA ASP A 50 16.56 4.37 -13.67
C ASP A 50 15.50 3.34 -13.31
N GLU A 51 15.76 2.50 -12.36
CA GLU A 51 14.82 1.46 -12.00
C GLU A 51 14.23 1.73 -10.64
N PRO A 52 12.92 1.62 -10.51
CA PRO A 52 12.29 1.85 -9.22
C PRO A 52 12.56 0.69 -8.28
N VAL A 53 12.45 0.96 -6.99
CA VAL A 53 12.53 -0.08 -5.97
C VAL A 53 11.12 -0.54 -5.71
N GLU A 54 10.86 -1.84 -5.91
CA GLU A 54 9.53 -2.36 -5.82
C GLU A 54 9.33 -3.15 -4.56
N TRP A 55 8.23 -2.93 -3.90
CA TRP A 55 7.83 -3.68 -2.73
C TRP A 55 6.38 -4.12 -2.87
N THR A 56 6.06 -5.24 -2.26
CA THR A 56 4.70 -5.76 -2.28
C THR A 56 4.18 -5.78 -0.85
N PHE A 57 2.99 -5.24 -0.66
CA PHE A 57 2.37 -5.18 0.65
C PHE A 57 1.03 -5.89 0.59
N ALA A 58 0.65 -6.55 1.67
CA ALA A 58 -0.67 -7.14 1.74
C ALA A 58 -1.72 -6.03 1.73
N ARG A 59 -2.77 -6.23 0.95
CA ARG A 59 -3.85 -5.24 0.91
C ARG A 59 -4.45 -5.04 2.30
N ASP A 60 -4.61 -6.13 3.06
CA ASP A 60 -5.17 -6.03 4.38
C ASP A 60 -4.27 -5.24 5.33
N LEU A 61 -2.96 -5.34 5.14
CA LEU A 61 -2.04 -4.59 5.98
C LEU A 61 -2.24 -3.09 5.79
N LEU A 62 -2.34 -2.65 4.55
CA LEU A 62 -2.49 -1.22 4.29
C LEU A 62 -3.86 -0.73 4.78
N THR A 63 -4.90 -1.53 4.61
CA THR A 63 -6.21 -1.15 5.08
C THR A 63 -6.22 -0.99 6.60
N ALA A 64 -5.65 -1.94 7.32
CA ALA A 64 -5.64 -1.86 8.77
C ALA A 64 -4.73 -0.75 9.27
N ALA A 65 -3.65 -0.47 8.54
CA ALA A 65 -2.72 0.55 8.97
C ALA A 65 -3.28 1.96 8.89
N LEU A 66 -4.38 2.14 8.19
CA LEU A 66 -5.03 3.45 8.20
C LEU A 66 -5.63 3.76 9.57
N HIS A 67 -5.79 2.76 10.43
CA HIS A 67 -6.45 2.95 11.71
C HIS A 67 -5.61 2.54 12.90
N SER A 68 -4.59 1.71 12.71
CA SER A 68 -3.80 1.24 13.83
C SER A 68 -2.43 0.80 13.32
N ARG A 69 -1.52 0.60 14.24
CA ARG A 69 -0.19 0.13 13.86
C ARG A 69 -0.27 -1.33 13.50
N GLU A 70 0.26 -1.67 12.34
CA GLU A 70 0.20 -3.01 11.81
C GLU A 70 1.56 -3.45 11.32
N GLY A 71 1.73 -4.75 11.12
CA GLY A 71 2.96 -5.27 10.56
C GLY A 71 3.81 -5.96 11.60
N ASP A 72 4.72 -6.78 11.12
CA ASP A 72 5.55 -7.56 11.99
C ASP A 72 6.85 -7.77 11.24
N GLY A 73 7.94 -7.65 11.93
CA GLY A 73 9.22 -7.89 11.30
C GLY A 73 9.68 -6.73 10.46
N ASP A 74 9.97 -7.01 9.19
CA ASP A 74 10.65 -6.04 8.35
C ASP A 74 9.76 -4.94 7.81
N VAL A 75 8.46 -5.07 7.90
CA VAL A 75 7.54 -4.06 7.38
C VAL A 75 6.57 -3.69 8.49
N GLN A 76 6.47 -2.40 8.77
CA GLN A 76 5.51 -1.89 9.73
C GLN A 76 4.83 -0.67 9.14
N ALA A 77 3.56 -0.49 9.43
CA ALA A 77 2.81 0.65 8.91
C ALA A 77 1.90 1.17 10.02
N TRP A 78 1.74 2.48 10.09
CA TRP A 78 0.92 3.06 11.13
C TRP A 78 0.41 4.44 10.71
N PRO A 79 -0.73 4.88 11.26
CA PRO A 79 -1.24 6.20 10.94
C PRO A 79 -0.64 7.24 11.88
N SER A 80 -0.58 8.48 11.41
CA SER A 80 -0.17 9.58 12.26
C SER A 80 -0.82 10.85 11.75
N ALA A 81 -0.76 11.89 12.56
CA ALA A 81 -1.35 13.17 12.23
C ALA A 81 -0.31 14.05 11.57
N ALA A 82 -0.73 14.81 10.59
CA ALA A 82 0.13 15.83 10.03
C ALA A 82 0.11 17.03 10.99
N PRO A 83 1.16 17.84 10.98
CA PRO A 83 1.18 19.01 11.87
C PRO A 83 -0.02 19.90 11.67
N GLY A 84 -0.52 20.03 10.45
CA GLY A 84 -1.66 20.86 10.23
C GLY A 84 -2.93 20.33 10.86
N ASP A 85 -3.05 19.02 10.95
CA ASP A 85 -4.22 18.44 11.57
C ASP A 85 -4.28 18.79 13.04
N LEU A 86 -3.15 18.75 13.71
CA LEU A 86 -3.13 19.11 15.11
C LEU A 86 -3.47 20.59 15.29
N ALA A 87 -2.96 21.42 14.42
CA ALA A 87 -3.24 22.83 14.55
C ALA A 87 -4.68 23.15 14.25
N ALA A 88 -5.30 22.44 13.40
CA ALA A 88 -6.68 22.70 13.09
C ALA A 88 -7.56 22.33 14.26
N GLY A 89 -7.01 21.98 15.28
CA GLY A 89 -7.77 21.83 16.45
C GLY A 89 -8.54 20.73 16.44
N GLY A 90 -8.18 20.03 15.77
CA GLY A 90 -8.94 19.05 15.69
C GLY A 90 -9.54 18.54 16.76
N ALA A 91 -9.54 19.10 17.62
CA ALA A 91 -10.06 18.57 18.70
C ALA A 91 -11.41 18.20 18.61
N GLN A 92 -12.11 18.77 17.89
CA GLN A 92 -13.41 18.61 18.02
C GLN A 92 -13.86 17.31 17.82
N ASP A 93 -13.73 16.76 16.85
CA ASP A 93 -14.36 15.58 16.64
C ASP A 93 -13.50 14.54 16.86
N GLY A 94 -12.36 14.60 16.91
CA GLY A 94 -11.50 13.59 17.20
C GLY A 94 -11.59 12.36 16.43
N ALA A 95 -12.60 12.12 15.90
CA ALA A 95 -12.81 10.87 15.35
C ALA A 95 -11.81 10.53 14.32
N THR A 96 -11.68 11.20 13.33
CA THR A 96 -10.84 10.83 12.28
C THR A 96 -9.75 11.81 12.06
N THR A 97 -9.78 12.82 12.81
CA THR A 97 -8.89 13.84 12.54
C THR A 97 -7.56 13.49 13.00
N GLY A 98 -6.63 13.32 12.82
CA GLY A 98 -5.36 13.02 13.34
C GLY A 98 -4.68 11.90 12.63
N HIS A 99 -5.34 11.33 11.63
CA HIS A 99 -4.74 10.20 10.95
C HIS A 99 -4.68 10.50 9.46
N SER A 100 -4.04 11.60 9.10
CA SER A 100 -3.95 11.97 7.70
C SER A 100 -2.69 11.44 7.02
N ILE A 101 -1.79 10.85 7.76
CA ILE A 101 -0.55 10.34 7.21
C ILE A 101 -0.50 8.84 7.44
N LEU A 102 -0.14 8.10 6.41
CA LEU A 102 0.21 6.70 6.56
C LEU A 102 1.73 6.59 6.50
N ASN A 103 2.30 5.94 7.50
CA ASN A 103 3.73 5.71 7.56
C ASN A 103 4.02 4.27 7.21
N ILE A 104 5.06 4.03 6.44
CA ILE A 104 5.51 2.68 6.15
C ILE A 104 7.00 2.63 6.42
N ALA A 105 7.42 1.75 7.31
CA ALA A 105 8.83 1.57 7.62
C ALA A 105 9.23 0.17 7.16
N MET A 106 10.35 0.11 6.47
CA MET A 106 10.86 -1.14 5.93
C MET A 106 12.30 -1.33 6.34
N SER A 107 12.66 -2.55 6.68
CA SER A 107 14.02 -2.89 7.10
C SER A 107 14.55 -3.99 6.19
N SER A 108 15.83 -3.91 5.88
CA SER A 108 16.49 -4.97 5.14
C SER A 108 17.92 -5.04 5.66
N PRO A 109 18.68 -6.06 5.30
CA PRO A 109 20.08 -6.10 5.71
C PRO A 109 20.88 -4.92 5.21
N PHE A 110 20.39 -4.21 4.21
CA PHE A 110 21.11 -3.10 3.66
C PHE A 110 20.69 -1.76 4.28
N GLY A 111 19.72 -1.75 5.15
CA GLY A 111 19.31 -0.50 5.79
C GLY A 111 17.84 -0.43 6.05
N GLN A 112 17.40 0.74 6.44
CA GLN A 112 16.00 0.98 6.78
C GLN A 112 15.49 2.18 6.00
N ALA A 113 14.20 2.17 5.71
CA ALA A 113 13.54 3.29 5.04
C ALA A 113 12.22 3.55 5.71
N HIS A 114 11.85 4.81 5.82
CA HIS A 114 10.59 5.21 6.41
C HIS A 114 9.94 6.21 5.45
N PHE A 115 8.74 5.87 4.99
CA PHE A 115 8.02 6.73 4.06
C PHE A 115 6.76 7.27 4.71
N GLU A 116 6.43 8.51 4.37
CA GLU A 116 5.19 9.14 4.79
C GLU A 116 4.37 9.45 3.56
N MET A 117 3.11 9.14 3.58
CA MET A 117 2.25 9.38 2.43
C MET A 117 0.86 9.77 2.90
N SER A 118 0.06 10.30 2.00
CA SER A 118 -1.29 10.72 2.33
C SER A 118 -2.15 9.51 2.62
N ALA A 119 -2.71 9.46 3.82
CA ALA A 119 -3.62 8.37 4.17
C ALA A 119 -4.85 8.41 3.29
N GLN A 120 -5.32 9.61 2.93
CA GLN A 120 -6.50 9.73 2.09
C GLN A 120 -6.22 9.16 0.70
N ALA A 121 -5.04 9.43 0.15
CA ALA A 121 -4.71 8.90 -1.17
C ALA A 121 -4.64 7.37 -1.15
N ILE A 122 -4.09 6.81 -0.09
CA ILE A 122 -4.06 5.36 0.04
C ILE A 122 -5.47 4.80 0.21
N GLU A 123 -6.29 5.47 1.01
CA GLU A 123 -7.65 5.01 1.19
C GLU A 123 -8.42 5.02 -0.12
N GLN A 124 -8.25 6.07 -0.91
CA GLN A 124 -8.95 6.14 -2.18
C GLN A 124 -8.48 5.05 -3.13
N PHE A 125 -7.18 4.75 -3.13
CA PHE A 125 -6.68 3.67 -3.96
C PHE A 125 -7.24 2.34 -3.49
N LEU A 126 -7.26 2.10 -2.18
CA LEU A 126 -7.80 0.86 -1.65
C LEU A 126 -9.27 0.71 -1.99
N GLN A 127 -10.04 1.78 -1.94
CA GLN A 127 -11.45 1.69 -2.30
C GLN A 127 -11.62 1.27 -3.75
N ARG A 128 -10.74 1.74 -4.64
CA ARG A 128 -10.81 1.30 -6.01
C ARG A 128 -10.48 -0.18 -6.14
N THR A 129 -9.53 -0.68 -5.34
CA THR A 129 -9.22 -2.11 -5.38
C THR A 129 -10.38 -2.94 -4.86
N TYR A 130 -11.12 -2.42 -3.87
CA TYR A 130 -12.26 -3.15 -3.34
C TYR A 130 -13.46 -3.15 -4.30
N GLN A 131 -13.50 -2.21 -5.21
CA GLN A 131 -14.51 -2.25 -6.27
C GLN A 131 -14.21 -3.36 -7.27
N VAL A 132 -12.94 -3.71 -7.42
CA VAL A 132 -12.55 -4.79 -8.31
C VAL A 132 -12.66 -6.13 -7.60
N VAL A 133 -12.15 -6.23 -6.39
CA VAL A 133 -12.23 -7.46 -5.59
C VAL A 133 -12.70 -7.08 -4.20
N PRO A 134 -13.96 -7.29 -3.88
CA PRO A 134 -14.48 -6.92 -2.56
C PRO A 134 -13.79 -7.66 -1.43
N VAL A 135 -13.86 -7.07 -0.25
CA VAL A 135 -13.26 -7.64 0.93
C VAL A 135 -13.86 -9.02 1.17
N GLY A 136 -13.02 -10.00 1.44
CA GLY A 136 -13.47 -11.34 1.73
C GLY A 136 -13.72 -12.19 0.51
N GLN A 137 -13.59 -11.62 -0.68
CA GLN A 137 -13.84 -12.37 -1.89
C GLN A 137 -12.58 -12.62 -2.70
N GLU A 138 -11.44 -12.42 -2.10
CA GLU A 138 -10.18 -12.56 -2.81
C GLU A 138 -9.98 -13.96 -3.36
N THR A 139 -10.38 -14.95 -2.60
CA THR A 139 -10.18 -16.33 -3.02
C THR A 139 -10.90 -16.63 -4.33
N GLY A 140 -12.03 -16.00 -4.55
CA GLY A 140 -12.77 -16.24 -5.77
C GLY A 140 -12.10 -15.72 -7.01
N TYR A 141 -11.08 -14.87 -6.85
CA TYR A 141 -10.37 -14.31 -7.99
C TYR A 141 -9.05 -15.01 -8.26
N LEU A 142 -8.67 -15.96 -7.41
CA LEU A 142 -7.48 -16.74 -7.68
C LEU A 142 -7.83 -17.85 -8.66
N ASP A 143 -6.91 -18.09 -9.58
CA ASP A 143 -7.17 -19.10 -10.60
C ASP A 143 -6.50 -20.39 -10.15
N PHE A 144 -7.09 -21.03 -9.15
CA PHE A 144 -6.52 -22.25 -8.62
C PHE A 144 -6.47 -23.35 -9.66
N ASP A 145 -7.47 -23.41 -10.53
CA ASP A 145 -7.50 -24.47 -11.51
C ASP A 145 -6.36 -24.34 -12.50
N ALA A 146 -6.07 -23.14 -12.95
CA ALA A 146 -4.96 -22.95 -13.87
C ALA A 146 -3.63 -23.24 -13.20
N GLU A 147 -3.48 -22.81 -11.96
CA GLU A 147 -2.24 -23.06 -11.25
C GLU A 147 -2.06 -24.54 -11.00
N LEU A 148 -3.12 -25.23 -10.64
CA LEU A 148 -3.03 -26.65 -10.38
C LEU A 148 -2.71 -27.41 -11.67
N THR A 149 -3.33 -27.01 -12.76
CA THR A 149 -3.06 -27.65 -14.04
C THR A 149 -1.60 -27.45 -14.44
N GLU A 150 -1.07 -26.27 -14.20
CA GLU A 150 0.32 -26.02 -14.53
C GLU A 150 1.24 -26.87 -13.68
N LEU A 151 0.95 -26.99 -12.40
CA LEU A 151 1.77 -27.83 -11.54
C LEU A 151 1.72 -29.29 -11.97
N LEU A 152 0.54 -29.77 -12.33
CA LEU A 152 0.41 -31.15 -12.73
C LEU A 152 1.09 -31.42 -14.07
N SER A 153 1.11 -30.45 -14.95
CA SER A 153 1.74 -30.67 -16.24
C SER A 153 3.24 -30.65 -16.15
N GLN A 154 3.80 -30.16 -15.08
CA GLN A 154 5.23 -30.17 -14.89
C GLN A 154 5.71 -31.43 -14.21
N ALA A 155 4.82 -32.25 -13.78
CA ALA A 155 5.19 -33.48 -13.06
C ALA A 155 5.69 -34.60 -13.97
#